data_01e5b7bf4a51e741dffb9d680bf28920
#
_entry.id   01e5b7bf4a51e741dffb9d680bf28920
#
_cell.length_a   1.000
_cell.length_b   1.000
_cell.length_c   1.000
_cell.angle_alpha   90.00
_cell.angle_beta   90.00
_cell.angle_gamma   90.00
#
_symmetry.space_group_name_H-M   'P 1'
#
loop_
_entity.id
_entity.type
_entity.pdbx_description
1 polymer ?
#
loop_
_entity_poly.entity_id
_entity_poly.type
_entity_poly.pdbx_seq_one_letter_code
_entity_poly.pdbx_strand_id
1 'polypeptide(L)'
;MREASLKGAPLFAGFMFQAMGVHGPELTPLAHVLLNTLMVGAAFVFLFSGRRSHRLTLAALATLVLSVAALRVMMQPFPNVQPVTVAALLVGAHFGARRGAAFAVLVALLSNMLIGDGWWTLFQAAGWASAAVLGSRFLAADAKTLDMKRLCCVAVISAFLFGFISTLSLIDGSFSASGFALFLLHGLPFDAVHALGNLVFAVWFGPSLHGFLRGLTTVADDVQHVGDVHVVHG
;
A
#
# COMPACT_ATOMS: atom_id res chain seq x y z
N MET A 1 -9.90 0.04 -34.52
CA MET A 1 -9.39 0.70 -33.32
C MET A 1 -8.47 1.80 -33.77
N ARG A 2 -8.81 3.07 -33.51
CA ARG A 2 -7.99 4.21 -33.94
C ARG A 2 -6.85 4.35 -32.95
N GLU A 3 -5.60 4.22 -33.44
CA GLU A 3 -4.41 4.71 -32.73
C GLU A 3 -4.63 6.19 -32.42
N ALA A 4 -4.93 6.52 -31.18
CA ALA A 4 -4.87 7.87 -30.68
C ALA A 4 -3.39 8.25 -30.63
N SER A 5 -2.91 8.82 -31.76
CA SER A 5 -1.55 9.30 -31.89
C SER A 5 -1.29 10.36 -30.84
N LEU A 6 -0.29 10.13 -29.99
CA LEU A 6 0.32 11.11 -29.06
C LEU A 6 1.01 12.29 -29.79
N LYS A 7 0.57 12.60 -31.03
CA LYS A 7 1.08 13.73 -31.81
C LYS A 7 0.74 15.04 -31.11
N GLY A 8 1.69 15.58 -30.38
CA GLY A 8 1.58 16.83 -29.62
C GLY A 8 1.83 16.70 -28.13
N ALA A 9 2.06 15.50 -27.61
CA ALA A 9 2.46 15.31 -26.22
C ALA A 9 3.87 15.92 -25.97
N PRO A 10 4.12 16.54 -24.80
CA PRO A 10 5.45 17.03 -24.47
C PRO A 10 6.47 15.89 -24.50
N LEU A 11 7.73 16.22 -24.83
CA LEU A 11 8.84 15.26 -25.04
C LEU A 11 8.94 14.22 -23.89
N PHE A 12 8.62 14.63 -22.68
CA PHE A 12 8.58 13.78 -21.49
C PHE A 12 7.50 12.69 -21.55
N ALA A 13 6.31 13.01 -22.11
CA ALA A 13 5.23 12.02 -22.25
C ALA A 13 5.60 10.94 -23.29
N GLY A 14 6.26 11.31 -24.38
CA GLY A 14 6.75 10.35 -25.38
C GLY A 14 7.90 9.46 -24.85
N PHE A 15 8.64 9.91 -23.84
CA PHE A 15 9.65 9.09 -23.17
C PHE A 15 9.01 8.07 -22.19
N MET A 16 7.95 8.48 -21.47
CA MET A 16 7.34 7.64 -20.44
C MET A 16 6.25 6.70 -20.97
N PHE A 17 5.44 7.15 -21.91
CA PHE A 17 4.25 6.42 -22.34
C PHE A 17 4.28 6.09 -23.84
N GLN A 18 3.85 4.88 -24.19
CA GLN A 18 3.82 4.41 -25.57
C GLN A 18 2.41 4.33 -26.15
N ALA A 19 1.39 4.13 -25.31
CA ALA A 19 -0.01 4.00 -25.71
C ALA A 19 -0.96 4.30 -24.56
N MET A 20 -2.27 4.43 -24.86
CA MET A 20 -3.35 4.40 -23.87
C MET A 20 -3.91 2.99 -23.82
N GLY A 21 -3.74 2.32 -22.67
CA GLY A 21 -4.30 1.01 -22.38
C GLY A 21 -5.63 1.09 -21.61
N VAL A 22 -6.15 -0.09 -21.25
CA VAL A 22 -7.43 -0.24 -20.52
C VAL A 22 -7.36 0.38 -19.12
N HIS A 23 -6.16 0.43 -18.53
CA HIS A 23 -5.92 0.92 -17.16
C HIS A 23 -5.19 2.27 -17.13
N GLY A 24 -5.28 3.05 -18.19
CA GLY A 24 -4.59 4.33 -18.31
C GLY A 24 -3.36 4.25 -19.24
N PRO A 25 -2.43 5.22 -19.15
CA PRO A 25 -1.25 5.25 -20.01
C PRO A 25 -0.35 4.03 -19.84
N GLU A 26 0.10 3.44 -20.96
CA GLU A 26 1.06 2.34 -20.98
C GLU A 26 2.48 2.87 -20.97
N LEU A 27 3.26 2.45 -19.99
CA LEU A 27 4.68 2.83 -19.87
C LEU A 27 5.52 2.22 -20.99
N THR A 28 6.51 3.00 -21.46
CA THR A 28 7.60 2.42 -22.26
C THR A 28 8.38 1.41 -21.41
N PRO A 29 9.03 0.38 -22.01
CA PRO A 29 9.79 -0.61 -21.25
C PRO A 29 10.85 0.02 -20.32
N LEU A 30 11.53 1.06 -20.78
CA LEU A 30 12.52 1.77 -19.96
C LEU A 30 11.87 2.51 -18.79
N ALA A 31 10.77 3.23 -19.04
CA ALA A 31 10.05 3.95 -18.00
C ALA A 31 9.48 2.99 -16.94
N HIS A 32 9.00 1.81 -17.36
CA HIS A 32 8.53 0.76 -16.47
C HIS A 32 9.64 0.26 -15.53
N VAL A 33 10.80 -0.11 -16.08
CA VAL A 33 11.95 -0.54 -15.26
C VAL A 33 12.41 0.55 -14.30
N LEU A 34 12.50 1.80 -14.78
CA LEU A 34 12.90 2.94 -13.93
C LEU A 34 11.90 3.17 -12.80
N LEU A 35 10.61 3.17 -13.10
CA LEU A 35 9.56 3.36 -12.09
C LEU A 35 9.63 2.28 -11.00
N ASN A 36 9.68 1.01 -11.40
CA ASN A 36 9.76 -0.10 -10.44
C ASN A 36 11.05 -0.04 -9.61
N THR A 37 12.17 0.31 -10.22
CA THR A 37 13.45 0.49 -9.51
C THR A 37 13.36 1.62 -8.48
N LEU A 38 12.76 2.75 -8.84
CA LEU A 38 12.53 3.87 -7.92
C LEU A 38 11.59 3.50 -6.78
N MET A 39 10.52 2.77 -7.06
CA MET A 39 9.58 2.29 -6.03
C MET A 39 10.24 1.32 -5.06
N VAL A 40 11.04 0.36 -5.56
CA VAL A 40 11.83 -0.54 -4.73
C VAL A 40 12.82 0.25 -3.88
N GLY A 41 13.57 1.18 -4.49
CA GLY A 41 14.51 2.05 -3.79
C GLY A 41 13.83 2.86 -2.67
N ALA A 42 12.67 3.46 -2.95
CA ALA A 42 11.89 4.19 -1.95
C ALA A 42 11.42 3.28 -0.81
N ALA A 43 10.97 2.06 -1.11
CA ALA A 43 10.58 1.08 -0.09
C ALA A 43 11.77 0.72 0.82
N PHE A 44 12.97 0.49 0.27
CA PHE A 44 14.18 0.25 1.05
C PHE A 44 14.57 1.46 1.91
N VAL A 45 14.55 2.67 1.35
CA VAL A 45 14.78 3.90 2.12
C VAL A 45 13.80 4.00 3.29
N PHE A 46 12.51 3.79 3.07
CA PHE A 46 11.50 3.84 4.13
C PHE A 46 11.68 2.72 5.17
N LEU A 47 12.07 1.52 4.76
CA LEU A 47 12.27 0.37 5.64
C LEU A 47 13.45 0.60 6.59
N PHE A 48 14.55 1.17 6.09
CA PHE A 48 15.79 1.36 6.84
C PHE A 48 15.95 2.77 7.43
N SER A 49 15.05 3.73 7.10
CA SER A 49 15.04 5.07 7.69
C SER A 49 14.48 5.00 9.11
N GLY A 50 15.32 5.25 10.10
CA GLY A 50 14.89 5.35 11.51
C GLY A 50 15.68 4.44 12.44
N ARG A 51 15.10 4.12 13.63
CA ARG A 51 15.72 3.24 14.63
C ARG A 51 16.10 1.89 14.02
N ARG A 52 17.27 1.36 14.40
CA ARG A 52 17.71 0.01 13.99
C ARG A 52 16.59 -1.00 14.23
N SER A 53 16.15 -1.65 13.14
CA SER A 53 15.18 -2.73 13.25
C SER A 53 15.89 -4.01 13.67
N HIS A 54 15.29 -4.72 14.60
CA HIS A 54 15.76 -6.07 14.94
C HIS A 54 15.57 -7.00 13.72
N ARG A 55 16.50 -7.93 13.49
CA ARG A 55 16.46 -8.85 12.34
C ARG A 55 15.15 -9.65 12.29
N LEU A 56 14.61 -10.05 13.46
CA LEU A 56 13.31 -10.74 13.56
C LEU A 56 12.15 -9.89 13.04
N THR A 57 12.14 -8.58 13.33
CA THR A 57 11.13 -7.66 12.84
C THR A 57 11.16 -7.55 11.31
N LEU A 58 12.37 -7.47 10.72
CA LEU A 58 12.52 -7.42 9.26
C LEU A 58 12.09 -8.72 8.60
N ALA A 59 12.46 -9.87 9.18
CA ALA A 59 12.03 -11.18 8.69
C ALA A 59 10.51 -11.35 8.76
N ALA A 60 9.89 -10.94 9.87
CA ALA A 60 8.44 -10.99 10.03
C ALA A 60 7.72 -10.06 9.05
N LEU A 61 8.24 -8.84 8.82
CA LEU A 61 7.69 -7.93 7.81
C LEU A 61 7.83 -8.51 6.40
N ALA A 62 8.96 -9.13 6.07
CA ALA A 62 9.15 -9.78 4.77
C ALA A 62 8.16 -10.94 4.57
N THR A 63 7.99 -11.79 5.58
CA THR A 63 6.99 -12.87 5.56
C THR A 63 5.58 -12.32 5.40
N LEU A 64 5.24 -11.25 6.09
CA LEU A 64 3.93 -10.62 5.99
C LEU A 64 3.69 -9.99 4.60
N VAL A 65 4.72 -9.36 4.01
CA VAL A 65 4.66 -8.85 2.63
C VAL A 65 4.34 -9.99 1.66
N LEU A 66 5.07 -11.09 1.74
CA LEU A 66 4.87 -12.26 0.87
C LEU A 66 3.47 -12.87 1.07
N SER A 67 3.04 -13.03 2.32
CA SER A 67 1.73 -13.62 2.66
C SER A 67 0.57 -12.76 2.16
N VAL A 68 0.64 -11.44 2.37
CA VAL A 68 -0.42 -10.51 1.95
C VAL A 68 -0.43 -10.35 0.43
N ALA A 69 0.73 -10.32 -0.23
CA ALA A 69 0.83 -10.31 -1.68
C ALA A 69 0.23 -11.59 -2.30
N ALA A 70 0.57 -12.77 -1.75
CA ALA A 70 0.01 -14.05 -2.18
C ALA A 70 -1.51 -14.08 -1.99
N LEU A 71 -2.00 -13.67 -0.81
CA LEU A 71 -3.43 -13.63 -0.54
C LEU A 71 -4.16 -12.68 -1.49
N ARG A 72 -3.57 -11.51 -1.81
CA ARG A 72 -4.12 -10.58 -2.80
C ARG A 72 -4.24 -11.23 -4.18
N VAL A 73 -3.21 -11.97 -4.63
CA VAL A 73 -3.23 -12.69 -5.90
C VAL A 73 -4.34 -13.78 -5.90
N MET A 74 -4.46 -14.53 -4.81
CA MET A 74 -5.51 -15.56 -4.68
C MET A 74 -6.92 -14.96 -4.67
N MET A 75 -7.07 -13.75 -4.16
CA MET A 75 -8.36 -13.04 -4.11
C MET A 75 -8.68 -12.23 -5.37
N GLN A 76 -7.84 -12.29 -6.40
CA GLN A 76 -8.08 -11.59 -7.68
C GLN A 76 -9.49 -11.82 -8.28
N PRO A 77 -10.13 -13.00 -8.15
CA PRO A 77 -11.49 -13.20 -8.63
C PRO A 77 -12.56 -12.35 -7.92
N PHE A 78 -12.23 -11.77 -6.77
CA PHE A 78 -13.12 -10.90 -6.01
C PHE A 78 -12.66 -9.43 -6.13
N PRO A 79 -13.19 -8.66 -7.09
CA PRO A 79 -12.75 -7.30 -7.34
C PRO A 79 -12.88 -6.44 -6.06
N ASN A 80 -11.84 -5.67 -5.75
CA ASN A 80 -11.79 -4.76 -4.61
C ASN A 80 -11.94 -5.38 -3.21
N VAL A 81 -12.03 -6.71 -3.08
CA VAL A 81 -12.05 -7.42 -1.79
C VAL A 81 -10.65 -7.95 -1.50
N GLN A 82 -9.83 -7.16 -0.79
CA GLN A 82 -8.41 -7.45 -0.63
C GLN A 82 -7.92 -7.14 0.80
N PRO A 83 -6.99 -7.94 1.37
CA PRO A 83 -6.51 -7.78 2.74
C PRO A 83 -5.52 -6.64 2.95
N VAL A 84 -5.03 -6.03 1.86
CA VAL A 84 -3.86 -5.13 1.87
C VAL A 84 -4.11 -3.89 2.72
N THR A 85 -5.30 -3.28 2.62
CA THR A 85 -5.64 -2.05 3.34
C THR A 85 -5.55 -2.25 4.85
N VAL A 86 -6.19 -3.29 5.38
CA VAL A 86 -6.19 -3.59 6.82
C VAL A 86 -4.79 -3.96 7.31
N ALA A 87 -4.04 -4.73 6.51
CA ALA A 87 -2.66 -5.05 6.82
C ALA A 87 -1.77 -3.79 6.86
N ALA A 88 -1.90 -2.91 5.87
CA ALA A 88 -1.13 -1.65 5.82
C ALA A 88 -1.47 -0.73 7.00
N LEU A 89 -2.75 -0.60 7.37
CA LEU A 89 -3.21 0.13 8.55
C LEU A 89 -2.52 -0.37 9.83
N LEU A 90 -2.54 -1.68 10.06
CA LEU A 90 -1.99 -2.27 11.28
C LEU A 90 -0.44 -2.26 11.27
N VAL A 91 0.21 -2.52 10.14
CA VAL A 91 1.67 -2.37 10.03
C VAL A 91 2.08 -0.92 10.27
N GLY A 92 1.34 0.04 9.72
CA GLY A 92 1.55 1.46 9.96
C GLY A 92 1.39 1.84 11.43
N ALA A 93 0.38 1.29 12.12
CA ALA A 93 0.16 1.50 13.55
C ALA A 93 1.34 0.98 14.38
N HIS A 94 1.79 -0.26 14.15
CA HIS A 94 2.81 -0.91 14.97
C HIS A 94 4.25 -0.50 14.64
N PHE A 95 4.58 -0.25 13.37
CA PHE A 95 5.95 0.02 12.95
C PHE A 95 6.16 1.45 12.42
N GLY A 96 5.11 2.27 12.47
CA GLY A 96 5.12 3.65 12.01
C GLY A 96 4.89 3.80 10.50
N ALA A 97 4.55 5.02 10.09
CA ALA A 97 4.14 5.36 8.73
C ALA A 97 5.16 4.92 7.66
N ARG A 98 6.46 5.10 7.90
CA ARG A 98 7.52 4.78 6.92
C ARG A 98 7.58 3.29 6.61
N ARG A 99 7.64 2.43 7.64
CA ARG A 99 7.68 0.97 7.44
C ARG A 99 6.37 0.42 6.90
N GLY A 100 5.25 1.00 7.33
CA GLY A 100 3.94 0.70 6.76
C GLY A 100 3.85 1.07 5.28
N ALA A 101 4.38 2.22 4.87
CA ALA A 101 4.47 2.61 3.48
C ALA A 101 5.39 1.67 2.67
N ALA A 102 6.56 1.29 3.22
CA ALA A 102 7.43 0.30 2.59
C ALA A 102 6.72 -1.04 2.38
N PHE A 103 6.00 -1.53 3.41
CA PHE A 103 5.17 -2.72 3.32
C PHE A 103 4.15 -2.61 2.17
N ALA A 104 3.41 -1.51 2.11
CA ALA A 104 2.39 -1.27 1.09
C ALA A 104 2.98 -1.27 -0.34
N VAL A 105 4.11 -0.58 -0.54
CA VAL A 105 4.81 -0.53 -1.84
C VAL A 105 5.28 -1.92 -2.25
N LEU A 106 5.89 -2.68 -1.35
CA LEU A 106 6.39 -4.02 -1.66
C LEU A 106 5.25 -5.00 -1.95
N VAL A 107 4.13 -4.95 -1.21
CA VAL A 107 2.95 -5.77 -1.51
C VAL A 107 2.37 -5.43 -2.88
N ALA A 108 2.24 -4.13 -3.21
CA ALA A 108 1.74 -3.69 -4.51
C ALA A 108 2.62 -4.20 -5.65
N LEU A 109 3.93 -3.99 -5.57
CA LEU A 109 4.89 -4.43 -6.59
C LEU A 109 4.86 -5.95 -6.77
N LEU A 110 5.04 -6.72 -5.69
CA LEU A 110 5.09 -8.18 -5.78
C LEU A 110 3.81 -8.80 -6.32
N SER A 111 2.65 -8.32 -5.86
CA SER A 111 1.39 -8.85 -6.34
C SER A 111 1.11 -8.42 -7.79
N ASN A 112 1.41 -7.17 -8.17
CA ASN A 112 1.18 -6.69 -9.53
C ASN A 112 2.12 -7.35 -10.56
N MET A 113 3.33 -7.76 -10.18
CA MET A 113 4.18 -8.60 -11.04
C MET A 113 3.49 -9.89 -11.49
N LEU A 114 2.52 -10.40 -10.71
CA LEU A 114 1.79 -11.64 -11.00
C LEU A 114 0.42 -11.40 -11.65
N ILE A 115 -0.27 -10.32 -11.27
CA ILE A 115 -1.65 -10.05 -11.74
C ILE A 115 -1.73 -8.95 -12.79
N GLY A 116 -0.64 -8.26 -13.08
CA GLY A 116 -0.52 -7.16 -14.04
C GLY A 116 0.08 -5.92 -13.42
N ASP A 117 1.19 -5.48 -13.98
CA ASP A 117 1.97 -4.32 -13.54
C ASP A 117 1.94 -3.21 -14.59
N GLY A 118 1.98 -1.95 -14.14
CA GLY A 118 1.96 -0.79 -14.99
C GLY A 118 1.96 0.53 -14.22
N TRP A 119 1.65 1.62 -14.92
CA TRP A 119 1.56 2.97 -14.35
C TRP A 119 0.68 3.06 -13.10
N TRP A 120 -0.43 2.34 -13.09
CA TRP A 120 -1.38 2.26 -11.96
C TRP A 120 -0.79 1.67 -10.69
N THR A 121 0.28 0.87 -10.77
CA THR A 121 0.96 0.26 -9.61
C THR A 121 1.48 1.33 -8.65
N LEU A 122 2.01 2.45 -9.17
CA LEU A 122 2.43 3.59 -8.35
C LEU A 122 1.28 4.14 -7.51
N PHE A 123 0.11 4.33 -8.11
CA PHE A 123 -1.06 4.90 -7.43
C PHE A 123 -1.67 3.92 -6.44
N GLN A 124 -1.72 2.62 -6.76
CA GLN A 124 -2.13 1.60 -5.79
C GLN A 124 -1.18 1.56 -4.59
N ALA A 125 0.13 1.58 -4.83
CA ALA A 125 1.12 1.64 -3.77
C ALA A 125 0.96 2.90 -2.91
N ALA A 126 0.74 4.06 -3.53
CA ALA A 126 0.48 5.33 -2.82
C ALA A 126 -0.82 5.27 -2.01
N GLY A 127 -1.88 4.68 -2.56
CA GLY A 127 -3.15 4.49 -1.86
C GLY A 127 -3.01 3.63 -0.61
N TRP A 128 -2.32 2.49 -0.68
CA TRP A 128 -2.07 1.67 0.51
C TRP A 128 -1.01 2.26 1.44
N ALA A 129 -0.03 2.99 0.93
CA ALA A 129 0.90 3.74 1.78
C ALA A 129 0.18 4.82 2.58
N SER A 130 -0.83 5.50 1.99
CA SER A 130 -1.67 6.45 2.73
C SER A 130 -2.49 5.76 3.83
N ALA A 131 -3.01 4.55 3.60
CA ALA A 131 -3.63 3.75 4.65
C ALA A 131 -2.64 3.46 5.80
N ALA A 132 -1.39 3.10 5.51
CA ALA A 132 -0.37 2.91 6.54
C ALA A 132 -0.11 4.19 7.35
N VAL A 133 -0.10 5.35 6.70
CA VAL A 133 0.00 6.65 7.39
C VAL A 133 -1.21 6.88 8.29
N LEU A 134 -2.43 6.62 7.81
CA LEU A 134 -3.64 6.71 8.63
C LEU A 134 -3.59 5.76 9.83
N GLY A 135 -3.15 4.52 9.63
CA GLY A 135 -2.94 3.55 10.70
C GLY A 135 -2.00 4.08 11.79
N SER A 136 -0.85 4.64 11.39
CA SER A 136 0.14 5.19 12.32
C SER A 136 -0.35 6.42 13.10
N ARG A 137 -1.36 7.12 12.60
CA ARG A 137 -1.90 8.35 13.22
C ARG A 137 -3.12 8.09 14.09
N PHE A 138 -3.94 7.13 13.69
CA PHE A 138 -5.27 6.97 14.28
C PHE A 138 -5.46 5.67 15.06
N LEU A 139 -4.54 4.69 14.94
CA LEU A 139 -4.62 3.43 15.68
C LEU A 139 -3.53 3.37 16.75
N ALA A 140 -3.92 3.00 17.97
CA ALA A 140 -2.99 2.81 19.08
C ALA A 140 -2.36 1.42 19.00
N ALA A 141 -1.04 1.35 18.79
CA ALA A 141 -0.28 0.10 18.66
C ALA A 141 -0.05 -0.60 20.02
N ASP A 142 0.09 0.17 21.08
CA ASP A 142 0.41 -0.27 22.45
C ASP A 142 -0.82 -0.75 23.25
N ALA A 143 -2.02 -0.54 22.72
CA ALA A 143 -3.24 -0.98 23.38
C ALA A 143 -3.28 -2.51 23.50
N LYS A 144 -3.69 -3.03 24.67
CA LYS A 144 -3.89 -4.48 24.88
C LYS A 144 -4.97 -5.04 23.96
N THR A 145 -5.98 -4.24 23.67
CA THR A 145 -7.10 -4.60 22.80
C THR A 145 -7.20 -3.61 21.66
N LEU A 146 -7.44 -4.12 20.46
CA LEU A 146 -7.65 -3.33 19.26
C LEU A 146 -9.00 -2.59 19.35
N ASP A 147 -8.99 -1.28 19.17
CA ASP A 147 -10.25 -0.52 19.02
C ASP A 147 -10.86 -0.82 17.64
N MET A 148 -11.79 -1.78 17.62
CA MET A 148 -12.45 -2.26 16.41
C MET A 148 -13.27 -1.17 15.73
N LYS A 149 -13.92 -0.28 16.48
CA LYS A 149 -14.72 0.81 15.91
C LYS A 149 -13.81 1.76 15.12
N ARG A 150 -12.69 2.14 15.73
CA ARG A 150 -11.70 3.01 15.11
C ARG A 150 -11.05 2.34 13.90
N LEU A 151 -10.67 1.06 14.01
CA LEU A 151 -10.13 0.30 12.87
C LEU A 151 -11.13 0.28 11.70
N CYS A 152 -12.37 -0.07 11.94
CA CYS A 152 -13.41 -0.10 10.91
C CYS A 152 -13.63 1.26 10.25
N CYS A 153 -13.71 2.34 11.05
CA CYS A 153 -13.82 3.70 10.52
C CYS A 153 -12.66 4.07 9.60
N VAL A 154 -11.43 3.87 10.07
CA VAL A 154 -10.24 4.22 9.28
C VAL A 154 -10.10 3.32 8.05
N ALA A 155 -10.51 2.05 8.13
CA ALA A 155 -10.51 1.13 7.00
C ALA A 155 -11.50 1.54 5.89
N VAL A 156 -12.69 2.03 6.27
CA VAL A 156 -13.66 2.60 5.31
C VAL A 156 -13.11 3.86 4.67
N ILE A 157 -12.59 4.80 5.45
CA ILE A 157 -11.98 6.05 4.91
C ILE A 157 -10.84 5.71 3.94
N SER A 158 -10.02 4.70 4.29
CA SER A 158 -8.91 4.26 3.45
C SER A 158 -9.37 3.69 2.11
N ALA A 159 -10.54 3.06 2.03
CA ALA A 159 -11.08 2.54 0.76
C ALA A 159 -11.36 3.68 -0.22
N PHE A 160 -12.08 4.72 0.22
CA PHE A 160 -12.39 5.88 -0.63
C PHE A 160 -11.15 6.69 -0.98
N LEU A 161 -10.21 6.85 -0.03
CA LEU A 161 -8.94 7.51 -0.31
C LEU A 161 -8.10 6.72 -1.34
N PHE A 162 -8.08 5.39 -1.24
CA PHE A 162 -7.45 4.53 -2.22
C PHE A 162 -8.08 4.69 -3.61
N GLY A 163 -9.41 4.67 -3.70
CA GLY A 163 -10.15 4.89 -4.96
C GLY A 163 -9.81 6.24 -5.58
N PHE A 164 -9.84 7.32 -4.78
CA PHE A 164 -9.44 8.64 -5.24
C PHE A 164 -8.00 8.66 -5.79
N ILE A 165 -7.02 8.14 -5.04
CA ILE A 165 -5.62 8.10 -5.47
C ILE A 165 -5.45 7.24 -6.71
N SER A 166 -6.12 6.08 -6.78
CA SER A 166 -6.04 5.19 -7.94
C SER A 166 -6.62 5.82 -9.20
N THR A 167 -7.70 6.62 -9.08
CA THR A 167 -8.30 7.35 -10.20
C THR A 167 -7.32 8.37 -10.82
N LEU A 168 -6.37 8.90 -10.04
CA LEU A 168 -5.34 9.80 -10.57
C LEU A 168 -4.46 9.13 -11.66
N SER A 169 -4.36 7.79 -11.65
CA SER A 169 -3.61 7.06 -12.69
C SER A 169 -4.20 7.21 -14.09
N LEU A 170 -5.47 7.59 -14.19
CA LEU A 170 -6.19 7.76 -15.45
C LEU A 170 -5.99 9.15 -16.07
N ILE A 171 -5.36 10.08 -15.36
CA ILE A 171 -5.15 11.45 -15.86
C ILE A 171 -4.04 11.44 -16.92
N ASP A 172 -4.39 11.74 -18.15
CA ASP A 172 -3.50 11.76 -19.31
C ASP A 172 -3.26 13.15 -19.93
N GLY A 173 -3.74 14.21 -19.26
CA GLY A 173 -3.65 15.58 -19.77
C GLY A 173 -4.79 15.98 -20.73
N SER A 174 -5.61 15.05 -21.19
CA SER A 174 -6.85 15.33 -21.96
C SER A 174 -8.07 15.50 -21.04
N PHE A 175 -7.90 15.27 -19.76
CA PHE A 175 -8.97 15.28 -18.76
C PHE A 175 -9.45 16.70 -18.45
N SER A 176 -10.76 16.91 -18.57
CA SER A 176 -11.43 18.04 -17.96
C SER A 176 -11.77 17.75 -16.48
N ALA A 177 -11.92 18.80 -15.67
CA ALA A 177 -12.35 18.64 -14.27
C ALA A 177 -13.70 17.89 -14.14
N SER A 178 -14.63 18.13 -15.07
CA SER A 178 -15.91 17.42 -15.15
C SER A 178 -15.74 15.94 -15.51
N GLY A 179 -14.84 15.61 -16.43
CA GLY A 179 -14.48 14.23 -16.76
C GLY A 179 -13.91 13.48 -15.56
N PHE A 180 -12.97 14.11 -14.83
CA PHE A 180 -12.43 13.53 -13.61
C PHE A 180 -13.50 13.28 -12.54
N ALA A 181 -14.40 14.25 -12.31
CA ALA A 181 -15.51 14.10 -11.38
C ALA A 181 -16.43 12.92 -11.77
N LEU A 182 -16.72 12.74 -13.06
CA LEU A 182 -17.48 11.60 -13.54
C LEU A 182 -16.77 10.26 -13.28
N PHE A 183 -15.45 10.17 -13.46
CA PHE A 183 -14.70 8.97 -13.12
C PHE A 183 -14.77 8.64 -11.64
N LEU A 184 -14.64 9.63 -10.76
CA LEU A 184 -14.81 9.44 -9.32
C LEU A 184 -16.21 8.94 -8.98
N LEU A 185 -17.26 9.52 -9.56
CA LEU A 185 -18.63 9.08 -9.33
C LEU A 185 -18.88 7.65 -9.79
N HIS A 186 -18.36 7.25 -10.97
CA HIS A 186 -18.46 5.87 -11.45
C HIS A 186 -17.61 4.89 -10.61
N GLY A 187 -16.57 5.36 -9.94
CA GLY A 187 -15.73 4.59 -9.01
C GLY A 187 -16.42 4.27 -7.68
N LEU A 188 -17.40 5.09 -7.23
CA LEU A 188 -18.02 4.93 -5.92
C LEU A 188 -18.58 3.53 -5.60
N PRO A 189 -19.24 2.80 -6.52
CA PRO A 189 -19.67 1.43 -6.24
C PRO A 189 -18.50 0.48 -5.96
N PHE A 190 -17.39 0.63 -6.66
CA PHE A 190 -16.16 -0.16 -6.42
C PHE A 190 -15.52 0.20 -5.10
N ASP A 191 -15.49 1.48 -4.73
CA ASP A 191 -15.00 1.95 -3.44
C ASP A 191 -15.88 1.44 -2.28
N ALA A 192 -17.20 1.36 -2.48
CA ALA A 192 -18.11 0.78 -1.51
C ALA A 192 -17.87 -0.73 -1.30
N VAL A 193 -17.61 -1.48 -2.37
CA VAL A 193 -17.21 -2.91 -2.28
C VAL A 193 -15.85 -3.04 -1.57
N HIS A 194 -14.90 -2.17 -1.88
CA HIS A 194 -13.60 -2.10 -1.19
C HIS A 194 -13.78 -1.82 0.32
N ALA A 195 -14.63 -0.85 0.67
CA ALA A 195 -14.94 -0.54 2.06
C ALA A 195 -15.57 -1.72 2.79
N LEU A 196 -16.51 -2.42 2.15
CA LEU A 196 -17.14 -3.62 2.71
C LEU A 196 -16.11 -4.74 2.90
N GLY A 197 -15.24 -5.00 1.92
CA GLY A 197 -14.14 -5.95 2.03
C GLY A 197 -13.20 -5.60 3.18
N ASN A 198 -12.85 -4.32 3.33
CA ASN A 198 -12.03 -3.85 4.43
C ASN A 198 -12.70 -4.07 5.80
N LEU A 199 -14.02 -3.89 5.92
CA LEU A 199 -14.76 -4.21 7.15
C LEU A 199 -14.69 -5.70 7.49
N VAL A 200 -14.87 -6.57 6.50
CA VAL A 200 -14.74 -8.02 6.68
C VAL A 200 -13.35 -8.39 7.18
N PHE A 201 -12.29 -7.88 6.52
CA PHE A 201 -10.91 -8.13 6.94
C PHE A 201 -10.58 -7.49 8.30
N ALA A 202 -11.11 -6.31 8.62
CA ALA A 202 -10.93 -5.68 9.91
C ALA A 202 -11.49 -6.56 11.05
N VAL A 203 -12.68 -7.11 10.86
CA VAL A 203 -13.36 -7.92 11.89
C VAL A 203 -12.71 -9.31 12.02
N TRP A 204 -12.43 -9.96 10.89
CA TRP A 204 -11.93 -11.34 10.90
C TRP A 204 -10.43 -11.44 11.17
N PHE A 205 -9.65 -10.61 10.52
CA PHE A 205 -8.20 -10.69 10.48
C PHE A 205 -7.52 -9.69 11.39
N GLY A 206 -8.17 -8.54 11.63
CA GLY A 206 -7.62 -7.43 12.40
C GLY A 206 -7.11 -7.83 13.80
N PRO A 207 -7.92 -8.50 14.65
CA PRO A 207 -7.48 -8.87 16.00
C PRO A 207 -6.27 -9.80 16.02
N SER A 208 -6.25 -10.81 15.15
CA SER A 208 -5.15 -11.77 15.05
C SER A 208 -3.86 -11.10 14.56
N LEU A 209 -3.96 -10.27 13.53
CA LEU A 209 -2.82 -9.53 13.01
C LEU A 209 -2.29 -8.50 14.03
N HIS A 210 -3.17 -7.78 14.73
CA HIS A 210 -2.79 -6.88 15.81
C HIS A 210 -2.01 -7.61 16.93
N GLY A 211 -2.52 -8.76 17.39
CA GLY A 211 -1.84 -9.58 18.39
C GLY A 211 -0.45 -10.05 17.94
N PHE A 212 -0.34 -10.51 16.69
CA PHE A 212 0.94 -10.90 16.09
C PHE A 212 1.94 -9.74 16.03
N LEU A 213 1.53 -8.59 15.47
CA LEU A 213 2.41 -7.42 15.33
C LEU A 213 2.84 -6.85 16.69
N ARG A 214 1.95 -6.86 17.67
CA ARG A 214 2.23 -6.44 19.05
C ARG A 214 3.28 -7.37 19.68
N GLY A 215 3.18 -8.68 19.52
CA GLY A 215 4.20 -9.62 20.01
C GLY A 215 5.58 -9.34 19.43
N LEU A 216 5.67 -8.95 18.15
CA LEU A 216 6.94 -8.59 17.52
C LEU A 216 7.55 -7.30 18.09
N THR A 217 6.73 -6.29 18.43
CA THR A 217 7.22 -5.03 19.03
C THR A 217 7.72 -5.25 20.45
N THR A 218 7.02 -6.03 21.27
CA THR A 218 7.44 -6.35 22.65
C THR A 218 8.76 -7.11 22.68
N VAL A 219 8.92 -8.14 21.85
CA VAL A 219 10.18 -8.90 21.78
C VAL A 219 11.35 -8.01 21.32
N ALA A 220 11.10 -7.09 20.40
CA ALA A 220 12.14 -6.17 19.93
C ALA A 220 12.60 -5.19 21.02
N ASP A 221 11.68 -4.71 21.86
CA ASP A 221 11.99 -3.82 22.98
C ASP A 221 12.74 -4.55 24.10
N ASP A 222 12.35 -5.78 24.44
CA ASP A 222 13.02 -6.62 25.46
C ASP A 222 14.49 -6.92 25.06
N VAL A 223 14.73 -7.28 23.80
CA VAL A 223 16.09 -7.56 23.30
C VAL A 223 16.97 -6.30 23.33
N GLN A 224 16.39 -5.13 23.06
CA GLN A 224 17.12 -3.87 23.09
C GLN A 224 17.50 -3.50 24.53
N HIS A 225 16.62 -3.69 25.49
CA HIS A 225 16.90 -3.46 26.91
C HIS A 225 18.01 -4.33 27.44
N VAL A 226 18.03 -5.62 27.10
CA VAL A 226 19.10 -6.56 27.51
C VAL A 226 20.44 -6.15 26.88
N GLY A 227 20.45 -5.71 25.63
CA GLY A 227 21.67 -5.22 24.95
C GLY A 227 22.28 -3.98 25.58
N ASP A 228 21.45 -3.02 25.97
CA ASP A 228 21.88 -1.76 26.59
C ASP A 228 22.45 -1.97 28.01
N VAL A 229 21.92 -2.95 28.76
CA VAL A 229 22.43 -3.31 30.10
C VAL A 229 23.85 -3.91 30.05
N HIS A 230 24.16 -4.68 29.01
CA HIS A 230 25.50 -5.29 28.84
C HIS A 230 26.57 -4.28 28.39
N VAL A 231 26.19 -3.19 27.72
CA VAL A 231 27.14 -2.14 27.27
C VAL A 231 27.52 -1.19 28.41
N VAL A 232 26.69 -1.06 29.44
CA VAL A 232 26.95 -0.14 30.59
C VAL A 232 27.87 -0.81 31.65
N HIS A 233 28.03 -2.11 31.64
CA HIS A 233 28.79 -2.87 32.62
C HIS A 233 30.07 -3.55 32.06
N GLY A 234 30.47 -3.27 30.83
CA GLY A 234 31.74 -3.70 30.19
C GLY A 234 32.65 -2.52 29.89
#